data_a3c7b71bb229a20e1b654fb2c4e9ec8d
#
_entry.id   a3c7b71bb229a20e1b654fb2c4e9ec8d
#
_cell.length_a   1.000
_cell.length_b   1.000
_cell.length_c   1.000
_cell.angle_alpha   90.00
_cell.angle_beta   90.00
_cell.angle_gamma   90.00
#
_symmetry.space_group_name_H-M   'P 1'
#
loop_
_entity.id
_entity.type
_entity.pdbx_description
1 polymer ?
#
loop_
_entity_poly.entity_id
_entity_poly.type
_entity_poly.pdbx_seq_one_letter_code
_entity_poly.pdbx_strand_id
1 'polypeptide(L)'
;MTLEELEQRVAVRAAASPDESYTAKLIARGINKASQKLGEEATEAVIAAVTGDRAELVKEAADVLYHLLVVLKAADVPLVEVMAELDARTAQSGLAEKASRKEH
;
A
#
# COMPACT_ATOMS: atom_id res chain seq x y z
N MET A 1 -11.75 -8.65 6.06
CA MET A 1 -11.35 -7.23 6.00
C MET A 1 -11.25 -6.80 4.55
N THR A 2 -11.74 -5.62 4.22
CA THR A 2 -11.61 -5.03 2.89
C THR A 2 -10.54 -3.94 2.92
N LEU A 3 -10.11 -3.49 1.73
CA LEU A 3 -9.16 -2.37 1.64
C LEU A 3 -9.77 -1.09 2.21
N GLU A 4 -11.06 -0.88 2.02
CA GLU A 4 -11.77 0.27 2.58
C GLU A 4 -11.76 0.25 4.10
N GLU A 5 -11.95 -0.92 4.70
CA GLU A 5 -11.86 -1.07 6.15
C GLU A 5 -10.44 -0.81 6.65
N LEU A 6 -9.44 -1.27 5.90
CA LEU A 6 -8.05 -1.01 6.26
C LEU A 6 -7.74 0.49 6.17
N GLU A 7 -8.24 1.17 5.13
CA GLU A 7 -8.09 2.61 5.01
C GLU A 7 -8.67 3.34 6.23
N GLN A 8 -9.85 2.91 6.67
CA GLN A 8 -10.49 3.50 7.85
C GLN A 8 -9.66 3.27 9.11
N ARG A 9 -9.10 2.07 9.28
CA ARG A 9 -8.24 1.78 10.42
C ARG A 9 -6.98 2.63 10.41
N VAL A 10 -6.39 2.82 9.23
CA VAL A 10 -5.21 3.69 9.10
C VAL A 10 -5.58 5.12 9.46
N ALA A 11 -6.73 5.62 9.00
CA ALA A 11 -7.18 6.97 9.32
C ALA A 11 -7.37 7.17 10.83
N VAL A 12 -7.99 6.20 11.50
CA VAL A 12 -8.19 6.26 12.96
C VAL A 12 -6.85 6.29 13.68
N ARG A 13 -5.93 5.42 13.30
CA ARG A 13 -4.61 5.34 13.92
C ARG A 13 -3.76 6.56 13.62
N ALA A 14 -3.92 7.15 12.45
CA ALA A 14 -3.20 8.36 12.08
C ALA A 14 -3.62 9.56 12.93
N ALA A 15 -4.86 9.56 13.42
CA ALA A 15 -5.38 10.63 14.27
C ALA A 15 -5.01 10.46 15.75
N ALA A 16 -4.44 9.31 16.12
CA ALA A 16 -4.03 9.06 17.49
C ALA A 16 -2.69 9.73 17.79
N SER A 17 -2.30 9.69 19.07
CA SER A 17 -1.00 10.24 19.49
C SER A 17 0.15 9.42 18.89
N PRO A 18 1.21 10.07 18.39
CA PRO A 18 2.41 9.34 17.94
C PRO A 18 3.05 8.47 19.03
N ASP A 19 2.81 8.77 20.30
CA ASP A 19 3.31 7.95 21.39
C ASP A 19 2.59 6.61 21.51
N GLU A 20 1.37 6.54 20.99
CA GLU A 20 0.52 5.35 21.10
C GLU A 20 0.31 4.63 19.78
N SER A 21 0.59 5.26 18.67
CA SER A 21 0.29 4.73 17.34
C SER A 21 1.50 4.76 16.44
N TYR A 22 1.91 3.59 15.96
CA TYR A 22 2.97 3.47 14.96
C TYR A 22 2.60 4.24 13.69
N THR A 23 1.35 4.15 13.25
CA THR A 23 0.87 4.87 12.07
C THR A 23 1.04 6.38 12.23
N ALA A 24 0.59 6.91 13.38
CA ALA A 24 0.72 8.34 13.65
C ALA A 24 2.19 8.76 13.70
N LYS A 25 3.03 7.95 14.34
CA LYS A 25 4.47 8.22 14.42
C LYS A 25 5.10 8.25 13.04
N LEU A 26 4.75 7.29 12.19
CA LEU A 26 5.32 7.18 10.85
C LEU A 26 4.90 8.38 9.98
N ILE A 27 3.62 8.76 10.03
CA ILE A 27 3.13 9.92 9.29
C ILE A 27 3.77 11.21 9.78
N ALA A 28 3.96 11.34 11.10
CA ALA A 28 4.62 12.51 11.68
C ALA A 28 6.07 12.65 11.18
N ARG A 29 6.72 11.56 10.83
CA ARG A 29 8.08 11.58 10.30
C ARG A 29 8.14 11.93 8.82
N GLY A 30 6.99 12.03 8.15
CA GLY A 30 6.88 12.55 6.79
C GLY A 30 6.80 11.48 5.72
N ILE A 31 6.41 11.95 4.52
CA ILE A 31 6.17 11.07 3.37
C ILE A 31 7.43 10.28 2.95
N ASN A 32 8.61 10.88 3.09
CA ASN A 32 9.83 10.19 2.70
C ASN A 32 10.07 8.96 3.58
N LYS A 33 9.84 9.07 4.88
CA LYS A 33 10.01 7.94 5.79
C LYS A 33 8.96 6.87 5.57
N ALA A 34 7.70 7.29 5.38
CA ALA A 34 6.61 6.34 5.10
C ALA A 34 6.88 5.58 3.80
N SER A 35 7.37 6.28 2.78
CA SER A 35 7.70 5.67 1.49
C SER A 35 8.87 4.71 1.58
N GLN A 36 9.89 5.06 2.39
CA GLN A 36 11.02 4.17 2.65
C GLN A 36 10.55 2.85 3.25
N LYS A 37 9.64 2.92 4.24
CA LYS A 37 9.11 1.70 4.87
C LYS A 37 8.36 0.84 3.87
N LEU A 38 7.54 1.45 3.00
CA LEU A 38 6.85 0.71 1.95
C LEU A 38 7.86 0.01 1.04
N GLY A 39 8.92 0.69 0.63
CA GLY A 39 9.95 0.10 -0.21
C GLY A 39 10.64 -1.09 0.44
N GLU A 40 10.93 -0.99 1.74
CA GLU A 40 11.55 -2.09 2.49
C GLU A 40 10.65 -3.32 2.53
N GLU A 41 9.35 -3.11 2.84
CA GLU A 41 8.41 -4.22 2.92
C GLU A 41 8.16 -4.85 1.54
N ALA A 42 8.11 -4.03 0.49
CA ALA A 42 7.95 -4.54 -0.87
C ALA A 42 9.14 -5.41 -1.28
N THR A 43 10.36 -4.99 -0.93
CA THR A 43 11.57 -5.78 -1.20
C THR A 43 11.52 -7.12 -0.47
N GLU A 44 11.10 -7.12 0.79
CA GLU A 44 10.98 -8.35 1.56
C GLU A 44 9.93 -9.29 0.98
N ALA A 45 8.81 -8.72 0.47
CA ALA A 45 7.80 -9.52 -0.20
C ALA A 45 8.36 -10.19 -1.46
N VAL A 46 9.15 -9.46 -2.24
CA VAL A 46 9.81 -10.02 -3.43
C VAL A 46 10.71 -11.17 -3.05
N ILE A 47 11.54 -10.99 -2.02
CA ILE A 47 12.45 -12.04 -1.54
C ILE A 47 11.68 -13.27 -1.10
N ALA A 48 10.61 -13.09 -0.33
CA ALA A 48 9.78 -14.21 0.11
C ALA A 48 9.16 -14.95 -1.06
N ALA A 49 8.72 -14.21 -2.08
CA ALA A 49 8.11 -14.81 -3.27
C ALA A 49 9.12 -15.66 -4.05
N VAL A 50 10.31 -15.10 -4.33
CA VAL A 50 11.30 -15.80 -5.15
C VAL A 50 11.98 -16.96 -4.42
N THR A 51 12.01 -16.93 -3.09
CA THR A 51 12.56 -18.04 -2.30
C THR A 51 11.50 -19.10 -1.97
N GLY A 52 10.25 -18.86 -2.33
CA GLY A 52 9.18 -19.83 -2.10
C GLY A 52 8.73 -19.93 -0.65
N ASP A 53 8.98 -18.92 0.16
CA ASP A 53 8.56 -18.89 1.56
C ASP A 53 7.14 -18.35 1.65
N ARG A 54 6.19 -19.29 1.59
CA ARG A 54 4.76 -18.93 1.54
C ARG A 54 4.28 -18.18 2.78
N ALA A 55 4.70 -18.63 3.96
CA ALA A 55 4.27 -18.01 5.21
C ALA A 55 4.81 -16.58 5.32
N GLU A 56 6.06 -16.40 4.94
CA GLU A 56 6.68 -15.07 4.98
C GLU A 56 6.06 -14.15 3.93
N LEU A 57 5.72 -14.68 2.75
CA LEU A 57 5.07 -13.89 1.72
C LEU A 57 3.72 -13.34 2.19
N VAL A 58 2.94 -14.15 2.91
CA VAL A 58 1.66 -13.67 3.47
C VAL A 58 1.88 -12.50 4.41
N LYS A 59 2.88 -12.60 5.30
CA LYS A 59 3.20 -11.52 6.24
C LYS A 59 3.66 -10.26 5.53
N GLU A 60 4.57 -10.39 4.59
CA GLU A 60 5.12 -9.23 3.89
C GLU A 60 4.08 -8.59 2.97
N ALA A 61 3.21 -9.39 2.34
CA ALA A 61 2.13 -8.83 1.53
C ALA A 61 1.19 -8.00 2.40
N ALA A 62 0.87 -8.47 3.61
CA ALA A 62 0.05 -7.70 4.55
C ALA A 62 0.74 -6.39 4.92
N ASP A 63 2.05 -6.43 5.18
CA ASP A 63 2.82 -5.23 5.50
C ASP A 63 2.88 -4.25 4.33
N VAL A 64 2.99 -4.76 3.10
CA VAL A 64 2.98 -3.91 1.90
C VAL A 64 1.64 -3.18 1.79
N LEU A 65 0.53 -3.90 1.93
CA LEU A 65 -0.80 -3.27 1.85
C LEU A 65 -0.98 -2.22 2.93
N TYR A 66 -0.56 -2.53 4.16
CA TYR A 66 -0.67 -1.59 5.28
C TYR A 66 0.16 -0.33 5.01
N HIS A 67 1.44 -0.49 4.66
CA HIS A 67 2.33 0.66 4.44
C HIS A 67 1.93 1.45 3.19
N LEU A 68 1.37 0.79 2.17
CA LEU A 68 0.84 1.51 1.01
C LEU A 68 -0.28 2.46 1.44
N LEU A 69 -1.21 1.99 2.27
CA LEU A 69 -2.30 2.85 2.73
C LEU A 69 -1.80 3.96 3.66
N VAL A 70 -0.73 3.72 4.41
CA VAL A 70 -0.09 4.77 5.21
C VAL A 70 0.50 5.86 4.31
N VAL A 71 1.20 5.45 3.24
CA VAL A 71 1.76 6.40 2.26
C VAL A 71 0.64 7.20 1.60
N LEU A 72 -0.44 6.53 1.19
CA LEU A 72 -1.58 7.22 0.58
C LEU A 72 -2.18 8.24 1.54
N LYS A 73 -2.30 7.89 2.82
CA LYS A 73 -2.78 8.81 3.84
C LYS A 73 -1.85 10.00 4.00
N ALA A 74 -0.54 9.76 4.05
CA ALA A 74 0.45 10.83 4.18
C ALA A 74 0.45 11.75 2.96
N ALA A 75 0.15 11.22 1.78
CA ALA A 75 0.09 11.99 0.53
C ALA A 75 -1.28 12.61 0.29
N ASP A 76 -2.25 12.35 1.16
CA ASP A 76 -3.63 12.82 1.02
C ASP A 76 -4.28 12.33 -0.27
N VAL A 77 -4.04 11.07 -0.61
CA VAL A 77 -4.65 10.40 -1.76
C VAL A 77 -5.64 9.36 -1.23
N PRO A 78 -6.95 9.55 -1.45
CA PRO A 78 -7.93 8.59 -0.96
C PRO A 78 -7.90 7.28 -1.79
N LEU A 79 -8.17 6.17 -1.12
CA LEU A 79 -8.19 4.86 -1.76
C LEU A 79 -9.14 4.81 -2.96
N VAL A 80 -10.25 5.54 -2.91
CA VAL A 80 -11.23 5.53 -3.99
C VAL A 80 -10.62 5.96 -5.33
N GLU A 81 -9.63 6.86 -5.31
CA GLU A 81 -8.96 7.28 -6.54
C GLU A 81 -8.10 6.15 -7.11
N VAL A 82 -7.45 5.39 -6.24
CA VAL A 82 -6.66 4.22 -6.66
C VAL A 82 -7.57 3.16 -7.24
N MET A 83 -8.69 2.91 -6.59
CA MET A 83 -9.66 1.92 -7.05
C MET A 83 -10.28 2.33 -8.39
N ALA A 84 -10.54 3.62 -8.60
CA ALA A 84 -11.04 4.13 -9.88
C ALA A 84 -10.04 3.89 -11.00
N GLU A 85 -8.75 4.07 -10.72
CA GLU A 85 -7.70 3.79 -11.70
C GLU A 85 -7.66 2.30 -12.05
N LEU A 86 -7.80 1.43 -11.04
CA LEU A 86 -7.84 -0.01 -11.26
C LEU A 86 -9.06 -0.41 -12.09
N ASP A 87 -10.22 0.16 -11.80
CA ASP A 87 -11.44 -0.10 -12.57
C ASP A 87 -11.26 0.31 -14.02
N ALA A 88 -10.65 1.45 -14.28
CA ALA A 88 -10.41 1.94 -15.63
C ALA A 88 -9.48 0.99 -16.39
N ARG A 89 -8.44 0.47 -15.74
CA ARG A 89 -7.49 -0.43 -16.36
C ARG A 89 -8.10 -1.81 -16.62
N THR A 90 -8.85 -2.33 -15.68
CA THR A 90 -9.39 -3.69 -15.77
C THR A 90 -10.70 -3.78 -16.55
N ALA A 91 -11.27 -2.64 -16.97
CA ALA A 91 -12.43 -2.62 -17.85
C ALA A 91 -12.09 -3.06 -19.27
N GLN A 92 -10.80 -3.09 -19.63
CA GLN A 92 -10.32 -3.51 -20.94
C GLN A 92 -9.85 -4.95 -20.88
N SER A 93 -9.71 -5.60 -22.06
CA SER A 93 -9.07 -6.91 -22.13
C SER A 93 -7.60 -6.76 -21.72
N GLY A 94 -7.00 -7.87 -21.25
CA GLY A 94 -5.62 -7.84 -20.82
C GLY A 94 -4.66 -7.34 -21.90
N LEU A 95 -4.90 -7.73 -23.18
CA LEU A 95 -4.06 -7.28 -24.28
C LEU A 95 -4.22 -5.80 -24.56
N ALA A 96 -5.45 -5.28 -24.55
CA ALA A 96 -5.70 -3.87 -24.79
C ALA A 96 -5.10 -3.03 -23.66
N GLU A 97 -5.23 -3.47 -22.42
CA GLU A 97 -4.63 -2.78 -21.29
C GLU A 97 -3.11 -2.73 -21.41
N LYS A 98 -2.49 -3.87 -21.74
CA LYS A 98 -1.04 -3.94 -21.90
C LYS A 98 -0.57 -2.99 -22.99
N ALA A 99 -1.29 -2.91 -24.11
CA ALA A 99 -0.95 -1.99 -25.19
C ALA A 99 -1.04 -0.53 -24.75
N SER A 100 -2.04 -0.17 -23.95
CA SER A 100 -2.20 1.21 -23.48
C SER A 100 -1.17 1.60 -22.41
N ARG A 101 -0.50 0.63 -21.78
CA ARG A 101 0.51 0.88 -20.76
C ARG A 101 1.93 0.59 -21.22
N LYS A 102 2.14 0.43 -22.50
CA LYS A 102 3.44 -0.04 -23.04
C LYS A 102 4.61 0.89 -22.74
N GLU A 103 4.37 2.15 -22.48
CA GLU A 103 5.43 3.12 -22.14
C GLU A 103 5.79 3.16 -20.66
N HIS A 104 5.15 2.38 -19.87
CA HIS A 104 5.40 2.37 -18.43
C HIS A 104 6.57 1.47 -18.02
#